data_e07fe8ecd87576ff1ccf384ba8cae75f
#
_entry.id   e07fe8ecd87576ff1ccf384ba8cae75f
#
_cell.length_a   1.000
_cell.length_b   1.000
_cell.length_c   1.000
_cell.angle_alpha   90.00
_cell.angle_beta   90.00
_cell.angle_gamma   90.00
#
_symmetry.space_group_name_H-M   'P 1'
#
loop_
_entity.id
_entity.type
_entity.pdbx_description
1 polymer ?
#
loop_
_entity_poly.entity_id
_entity_poly.type
_entity_poly.pdbx_seq_one_letter_code
_entity_poly.pdbx_strand_id
1 'polypeptide(L)'
;MKTDGSMAMAGAADNFPPPRLAAPPPAARVAAMPRAEFVHLHLHTEHSLLDACCRPEALMARAAELGFPAVAMTDHGVMYGAVEFWQAAKAAGVKPILGCEVYVAPGSRLDKKPARNGGDNYHHLVLLARDQAGYRNLIRLVTDAHLEGFYYKPRIDKELLARHAQGLIALSGCLASEVPDLILRGDERQARETIDWFKQTLGAENYFLELQNHGIPEQAKVNRALIPWAKEFGLKTVATNDVHYVERGDWEAHECLVCLGRQTVRDPAKRVYLPEQFYLRSAEEMQARFTEVPEAVRNTLEVAERCHVEIQFGKGAEHYPVFQPPETWTREGWLRKLLCEGLLERYGIVARVEGRQIVVEAVREARRLEHLFPPSPHPGPFPPGEGASSLTLQSPAVQHALKTLLDRLELELGVIEKTGYISYFLIVGDFVRWG
;
A
#
# COMPACT_ATOMS: atom_id res chain seq x y z
N MET A 1 -54.33 18.48 -27.36
CA MET A 1 -53.43 18.01 -28.42
C MET A 1 -52.35 17.17 -27.81
N LYS A 2 -52.45 15.85 -27.99
CA LYS A 2 -51.48 14.86 -27.54
C LYS A 2 -50.40 14.77 -28.61
N THR A 3 -49.14 14.75 -28.22
CA THR A 3 -48.08 14.14 -29.08
C THR A 3 -47.23 13.25 -28.19
N ASP A 4 -47.42 11.96 -28.41
CA ASP A 4 -46.52 10.88 -28.02
C ASP A 4 -45.18 11.05 -28.74
N GLY A 5 -44.11 10.84 -27.99
CA GLY A 5 -42.73 10.79 -28.47
C GLY A 5 -41.94 9.73 -27.74
N SER A 6 -42.24 8.46 -28.03
CA SER A 6 -41.41 7.31 -27.65
C SER A 6 -40.08 7.35 -28.41
N MET A 7 -39.00 7.67 -27.71
CA MET A 7 -37.63 7.58 -28.24
C MET A 7 -36.98 6.28 -27.74
N ALA A 8 -36.91 5.30 -28.63
CA ALA A 8 -36.16 4.09 -28.41
C ALA A 8 -34.66 4.37 -28.29
N MET A 9 -34.09 4.14 -27.13
CA MET A 9 -32.63 4.14 -26.91
C MET A 9 -32.04 2.81 -27.42
N ALA A 10 -31.47 2.85 -28.62
CA ALA A 10 -30.63 1.77 -29.14
C ALA A 10 -29.31 1.77 -28.33
N GLY A 11 -29.07 0.69 -27.60
CA GLY A 11 -27.80 0.48 -26.88
C GLY A 11 -26.66 0.20 -27.87
N ALA A 12 -25.79 1.16 -28.07
CA ALA A 12 -24.46 0.93 -28.58
C ALA A 12 -23.57 0.46 -27.43
N ALA A 13 -23.24 -0.82 -27.41
CA ALA A 13 -22.17 -1.32 -26.54
C ALA A 13 -20.84 -0.82 -27.13
N ASP A 14 -20.34 0.27 -26.57
CA ASP A 14 -19.00 0.77 -26.89
C ASP A 14 -17.97 -0.21 -26.34
N ASN A 15 -17.39 -0.99 -27.27
CA ASN A 15 -16.17 -1.75 -27.08
C ASN A 15 -15.00 -0.77 -26.93
N PHE A 16 -14.76 -0.26 -25.73
CA PHE A 16 -13.49 0.38 -25.41
C PHE A 16 -12.46 -0.73 -25.13
N PRO A 17 -11.42 -0.85 -25.95
CA PRO A 17 -10.29 -1.68 -25.57
C PRO A 17 -9.64 -1.07 -24.32
N PRO A 18 -9.15 -1.90 -23.37
CA PRO A 18 -8.44 -1.37 -22.20
C PRO A 18 -7.29 -0.50 -22.67
N PRO A 19 -6.96 0.60 -21.94
CA PRO A 19 -5.86 1.46 -22.28
C PRO A 19 -4.58 0.60 -22.34
N ARG A 20 -3.99 0.48 -23.53
CA ARG A 20 -2.66 -0.09 -23.68
C ARG A 20 -1.70 0.89 -23.02
N LEU A 21 -1.20 0.54 -21.83
CA LEU A 21 -0.01 1.18 -21.30
C LEU A 21 1.07 1.06 -22.38
N ALA A 22 1.49 2.19 -22.93
CA ALA A 22 2.59 2.24 -23.86
C ALA A 22 3.80 1.59 -23.19
N ALA A 23 4.44 0.64 -23.87
CA ALA A 23 5.71 0.12 -23.38
C ALA A 23 6.68 1.29 -23.20
N PRO A 24 7.40 1.37 -22.08
CA PRO A 24 8.36 2.42 -21.87
C PRO A 24 9.37 2.41 -23.06
N PRO A 25 9.80 3.59 -23.53
CA PRO A 25 10.82 3.66 -24.57
C PRO A 25 12.06 2.87 -24.13
N PRO A 26 12.78 2.20 -25.05
CA PRO A 26 13.99 1.48 -24.69
C PRO A 26 14.94 2.46 -24.02
N ALA A 27 15.40 2.11 -22.82
CA ALA A 27 16.35 2.90 -22.05
C ALA A 27 17.55 3.23 -22.97
N ALA A 28 17.70 4.52 -23.28
CA ALA A 28 18.93 5.00 -23.91
C ALA A 28 20.06 4.54 -22.98
N ARG A 29 21.10 3.92 -23.57
CA ARG A 29 22.35 3.59 -22.85
C ARG A 29 22.95 4.91 -22.36
N VAL A 30 22.58 5.34 -21.15
CA VAL A 30 23.28 6.37 -20.43
C VAL A 30 24.69 5.81 -20.19
N ALA A 31 25.70 6.47 -20.66
CA ALA A 31 27.09 6.14 -20.31
C ALA A 31 27.14 6.03 -18.79
N ALA A 32 27.69 4.93 -18.26
CA ALA A 32 27.71 4.67 -16.82
C ALA A 32 28.35 5.86 -16.10
N MET A 33 27.52 6.72 -15.49
CA MET A 33 28.00 7.78 -14.62
C MET A 33 28.76 7.14 -13.45
N PRO A 34 29.81 7.74 -12.93
CA PRO A 34 30.46 7.24 -11.73
C PRO A 34 29.42 7.14 -10.62
N ARG A 35 29.40 5.99 -9.94
CA ARG A 35 28.43 5.70 -8.89
C ARG A 35 28.63 6.67 -7.73
N ALA A 36 27.57 7.36 -7.31
CA ALA A 36 27.63 8.28 -6.20
C ALA A 36 27.97 7.56 -4.89
N GLU A 37 28.87 8.13 -4.09
CA GLU A 37 29.28 7.57 -2.79
C GLU A 37 28.37 8.03 -1.64
N PHE A 38 27.08 8.09 -1.91
CA PHE A 38 26.04 8.52 -0.95
C PHE A 38 24.67 7.96 -1.34
N VAL A 39 23.79 7.79 -0.34
CA VAL A 39 22.39 7.40 -0.50
C VAL A 39 21.50 8.26 0.39
N HIS A 40 20.43 8.84 -0.18
CA HIS A 40 19.39 9.49 0.62
C HIS A 40 18.56 8.44 1.35
N LEU A 41 18.67 8.42 2.69
CA LEU A 41 17.98 7.47 3.58
C LEU A 41 16.74 8.08 4.27
N HIS A 42 16.57 9.41 4.21
CA HIS A 42 15.44 10.16 4.75
C HIS A 42 14.89 11.06 3.65
N LEU A 43 13.75 10.68 3.10
CA LEU A 43 13.16 11.32 1.92
C LEU A 43 11.64 11.09 1.90
N HIS A 44 10.89 12.14 1.60
CA HIS A 44 9.45 12.17 1.53
C HIS A 44 8.97 12.30 0.08
N THR A 45 8.06 11.40 -0.32
CA THR A 45 7.39 11.48 -1.63
C THR A 45 6.11 12.35 -1.54
N GLU A 46 5.44 12.55 -2.66
CA GLU A 46 4.14 13.24 -2.69
C GLU A 46 3.06 12.54 -1.84
N HIS A 47 3.32 11.31 -1.39
CA HIS A 47 2.46 10.57 -0.47
C HIS A 47 2.58 11.03 1.00
N SER A 48 3.58 11.86 1.34
CA SER A 48 3.59 12.69 2.55
C SER A 48 2.68 13.90 2.31
N LEU A 49 1.36 13.65 2.33
CA LEU A 49 0.34 14.59 1.86
C LEU A 49 0.42 15.95 2.56
N LEU A 50 0.35 17.03 1.75
CA LEU A 50 0.45 18.43 2.18
C LEU A 50 1.79 18.78 2.86
N ASP A 51 2.84 17.99 2.61
CA ASP A 51 4.15 18.21 3.19
C ASP A 51 5.30 18.03 2.18
N ALA A 52 5.26 17.03 1.29
CA ALA A 52 6.28 16.82 0.27
C ALA A 52 5.69 16.74 -1.14
N CYS A 53 6.54 16.94 -2.17
CA CYS A 53 6.14 16.96 -3.58
C CYS A 53 7.09 16.18 -4.51
N CYS A 54 7.87 15.22 -3.97
CA CYS A 54 8.69 14.33 -4.79
C CYS A 54 7.80 13.27 -5.47
N ARG A 55 7.50 13.44 -6.76
CA ARG A 55 6.85 12.40 -7.56
C ARG A 55 7.81 11.26 -7.83
N PRO A 56 7.41 10.00 -7.61
CA PRO A 56 8.32 8.84 -7.71
C PRO A 56 9.08 8.75 -9.02
N GLU A 57 8.44 8.96 -10.17
CA GLU A 57 9.12 8.88 -11.47
C GLU A 57 10.15 10.00 -11.66
N ALA A 58 9.80 11.25 -11.33
CA ALA A 58 10.71 12.39 -11.44
C ALA A 58 11.88 12.26 -10.47
N LEU A 59 11.60 11.81 -9.24
CA LEU A 59 12.61 11.54 -8.22
C LEU A 59 13.62 10.49 -8.71
N MET A 60 13.13 9.37 -9.26
CA MET A 60 14.00 8.28 -9.70
C MET A 60 14.80 8.65 -10.96
N ALA A 61 14.20 9.41 -11.88
CA ALA A 61 14.93 9.95 -13.03
C ALA A 61 16.10 10.83 -12.56
N ARG A 62 15.83 11.74 -11.61
CA ARG A 62 16.86 12.63 -11.07
C ARG A 62 17.91 11.86 -10.25
N ALA A 63 17.50 10.88 -9.46
CA ALA A 63 18.42 10.01 -8.72
C ALA A 63 19.37 9.24 -9.64
N ALA A 64 18.87 8.73 -10.76
CA ALA A 64 19.68 8.06 -11.79
C ALA A 64 20.66 9.03 -12.47
N GLU A 65 20.24 10.26 -12.80
CA GLU A 65 21.11 11.32 -13.33
C GLU A 65 22.25 11.68 -12.37
N LEU A 66 21.96 11.73 -11.06
CA LEU A 66 22.94 12.00 -10.02
C LEU A 66 23.79 10.77 -9.67
N GLY A 67 23.55 9.63 -10.30
CA GLY A 67 24.31 8.39 -10.12
C GLY A 67 24.05 7.69 -8.78
N PHE A 68 22.94 7.96 -8.09
CA PHE A 68 22.63 7.30 -6.82
C PHE A 68 22.38 5.80 -7.01
N PRO A 69 23.06 4.94 -6.24
CA PRO A 69 22.87 3.50 -6.31
C PRO A 69 21.54 3.05 -5.72
N ALA A 70 21.00 3.82 -4.79
CA ALA A 70 19.76 3.56 -4.07
C ALA A 70 19.14 4.87 -3.58
N VAL A 71 17.84 4.84 -3.28
CA VAL A 71 17.10 5.92 -2.62
C VAL A 71 16.08 5.30 -1.66
N ALA A 72 15.91 5.89 -0.48
CA ALA A 72 14.87 5.48 0.46
C ALA A 72 13.60 6.32 0.29
N MET A 73 12.45 5.69 0.58
CA MET A 73 11.16 6.33 0.83
C MET A 73 10.87 6.24 2.34
N THR A 74 10.60 7.36 2.97
CA THR A 74 10.31 7.44 4.40
C THR A 74 9.14 8.38 4.68
N ASP A 75 8.03 8.20 3.97
CA ASP A 75 6.85 9.04 4.09
C ASP A 75 6.28 9.09 5.52
N HIS A 76 5.67 10.20 5.86
CA HIS A 76 5.14 10.48 7.20
C HIS A 76 3.97 9.56 7.58
N GLY A 77 4.26 8.54 8.40
CA GLY A 77 3.26 7.64 9.00
C GLY A 77 2.48 6.76 8.02
N VAL A 78 2.91 6.67 6.74
CA VAL A 78 2.22 5.94 5.69
C VAL A 78 3.17 5.15 4.80
N MET A 79 2.65 4.14 4.12
CA MET A 79 3.40 3.30 3.16
C MET A 79 2.62 3.03 1.86
N TYR A 80 1.51 3.72 1.63
CA TYR A 80 0.67 3.42 0.46
C TYR A 80 1.34 3.79 -0.87
N GLY A 81 2.39 4.63 -0.88
CA GLY A 81 3.24 4.89 -2.05
C GLY A 81 4.30 3.83 -2.34
N ALA A 82 4.47 2.81 -1.47
CA ALA A 82 5.59 1.87 -1.53
C ALA A 82 5.69 1.08 -2.85
N VAL A 83 4.55 0.67 -3.42
CA VAL A 83 4.52 -0.09 -4.68
C VAL A 83 4.93 0.79 -5.85
N GLU A 84 4.36 1.98 -5.95
CA GLU A 84 4.67 2.96 -7.00
C GLU A 84 6.14 3.37 -6.96
N PHE A 85 6.64 3.72 -5.77
CA PHE A 85 8.05 4.05 -5.54
C PHE A 85 8.98 2.90 -5.96
N TRP A 86 8.65 1.66 -5.57
CA TRP A 86 9.44 0.47 -5.90
C TRP A 86 9.48 0.23 -7.41
N GLN A 87 8.34 0.37 -8.10
CA GLN A 87 8.26 0.20 -9.55
C GLN A 87 9.03 1.29 -10.30
N ALA A 88 8.88 2.55 -9.90
CA ALA A 88 9.64 3.67 -10.48
C ALA A 88 11.15 3.49 -10.31
N ALA A 89 11.60 3.08 -9.12
CA ALA A 89 13.01 2.82 -8.84
C ALA A 89 13.57 1.69 -9.70
N LYS A 90 12.86 0.55 -9.79
CA LYS A 90 13.27 -0.58 -10.64
C LYS A 90 13.34 -0.18 -12.13
N ALA A 91 12.38 0.62 -12.61
CA ALA A 91 12.37 1.12 -13.98
C ALA A 91 13.56 2.04 -14.28
N ALA A 92 13.99 2.85 -13.32
CA ALA A 92 15.14 3.74 -13.43
C ALA A 92 16.50 3.06 -13.15
N GLY A 93 16.51 1.80 -12.73
CA GLY A 93 17.73 1.08 -12.34
C GLY A 93 18.32 1.52 -10.99
N VAL A 94 17.54 2.20 -10.16
CA VAL A 94 17.90 2.63 -8.80
C VAL A 94 17.36 1.61 -7.80
N LYS A 95 18.13 1.25 -6.78
CA LYS A 95 17.66 0.32 -5.74
C LYS A 95 16.68 1.00 -4.80
N PRO A 96 15.41 0.53 -4.67
CA PRO A 96 14.47 1.08 -3.70
C PRO A 96 14.81 0.59 -2.28
N ILE A 97 14.74 1.50 -1.31
CA ILE A 97 14.75 1.20 0.11
C ILE A 97 13.39 1.62 0.67
N LEU A 98 12.62 0.66 1.18
CA LEU A 98 11.28 0.93 1.71
C LEU A 98 11.37 1.23 3.21
N GLY A 99 10.80 2.35 3.59
CA GLY A 99 10.78 2.85 4.95
C GLY A 99 9.54 3.67 5.24
N CYS A 100 9.50 4.22 6.44
CA CYS A 100 8.47 5.15 6.90
C CYS A 100 9.06 5.99 8.04
N GLU A 101 8.84 7.29 8.01
CA GLU A 101 9.03 8.12 9.20
C GLU A 101 7.78 8.01 10.06
N VAL A 102 7.86 7.16 11.07
CA VAL A 102 6.74 6.89 11.98
C VAL A 102 6.64 7.95 13.08
N TYR A 103 5.44 8.16 13.57
CA TYR A 103 5.17 8.98 14.74
C TYR A 103 5.20 8.10 15.99
N VAL A 104 6.04 8.45 16.98
CA VAL A 104 6.19 7.71 18.25
C VAL A 104 5.52 8.50 19.35
N ALA A 105 4.54 7.93 20.04
CA ALA A 105 3.91 8.54 21.20
C ALA A 105 4.91 8.65 22.36
N PRO A 106 4.92 9.76 23.14
CA PRO A 106 5.79 9.91 24.32
C PRO A 106 5.54 8.88 25.43
N GLY A 107 4.36 8.26 25.41
CA GLY A 107 3.96 7.19 26.30
C GLY A 107 3.25 6.09 25.52
N SER A 108 2.09 5.63 25.99
CA SER A 108 1.28 4.65 25.24
C SER A 108 0.57 5.29 24.04
N ARG A 109 0.59 4.62 22.89
CA ARG A 109 -0.19 4.99 21.70
C ARG A 109 -1.70 5.03 21.94
N LEU A 110 -2.14 4.30 22.96
CA LEU A 110 -3.55 4.24 23.35
C LEU A 110 -4.01 5.44 24.17
N ASP A 111 -3.06 6.23 24.72
CA ASP A 111 -3.39 7.45 25.43
C ASP A 111 -3.64 8.60 24.44
N LYS A 112 -4.91 8.98 24.29
CA LYS A 112 -5.38 10.01 23.36
C LYS A 112 -5.62 11.34 24.09
N LYS A 113 -4.68 11.73 24.95
CA LYS A 113 -4.70 12.99 25.69
C LYS A 113 -3.53 13.88 25.25
N PRO A 114 -3.68 15.22 25.37
CA PRO A 114 -2.57 16.13 25.16
C PRO A 114 -1.39 15.80 26.07
N ALA A 115 -0.18 16.01 25.58
CA ALA A 115 1.04 15.82 26.39
C ALA A 115 0.97 16.66 27.66
N ARG A 116 1.30 16.06 28.82
CA ARG A 116 1.13 16.68 30.15
C ARG A 116 1.90 18.00 30.35
N ASN A 117 2.96 18.21 29.60
CA ASN A 117 3.87 19.35 29.76
C ASN A 117 3.79 20.35 28.59
N GLY A 118 2.71 20.36 27.81
CA GLY A 118 2.60 21.21 26.62
C GLY A 118 3.61 20.85 25.51
N GLY A 119 4.26 19.68 25.59
CA GLY A 119 5.13 19.14 24.55
C GLY A 119 4.33 18.52 23.42
N ASP A 120 5.03 18.06 22.40
CA ASP A 120 4.42 17.40 21.25
C ASP A 120 3.78 16.06 21.64
N ASN A 121 2.70 15.72 20.96
CA ASN A 121 1.97 14.47 21.18
C ASN A 121 2.63 13.27 20.52
N TYR A 122 3.72 13.48 19.82
CA TYR A 122 4.50 12.47 19.07
C TYR A 122 5.90 12.99 18.76
N HIS A 123 6.81 12.07 18.52
CA HIS A 123 8.14 12.30 17.97
C HIS A 123 8.31 11.54 16.67
N HIS A 124 9.22 11.97 15.82
CA HIS A 124 9.55 11.28 14.58
C HIS A 124 10.60 10.20 14.82
N LEU A 125 10.54 9.11 14.04
CA LEU A 125 11.56 8.07 13.96
C LEU A 125 11.57 7.48 12.56
N VAL A 126 12.72 7.49 11.90
CA VAL A 126 12.86 6.86 10.58
C VAL A 126 13.09 5.37 10.75
N LEU A 127 12.25 4.56 10.12
CA LEU A 127 12.37 3.11 10.06
C LEU A 127 12.55 2.65 8.62
N LEU A 128 13.56 1.83 8.35
CA LEU A 128 13.85 1.23 7.05
C LEU A 128 13.69 -0.29 7.14
N ALA A 129 13.06 -0.89 6.15
CA ALA A 129 12.96 -2.34 6.05
C ALA A 129 14.28 -2.92 5.52
N ARG A 130 15.02 -3.65 6.36
CA ARG A 130 16.25 -4.33 5.98
C ARG A 130 15.99 -5.52 5.06
N ASP A 131 14.93 -6.26 5.35
CA ASP A 131 14.58 -7.49 4.66
C ASP A 131 13.04 -7.67 4.61
N GLN A 132 12.58 -8.80 4.08
CA GLN A 132 11.15 -9.08 3.93
C GLN A 132 10.42 -9.20 5.27
N ALA A 133 11.11 -9.62 6.33
CA ALA A 133 10.53 -9.65 7.68
C ALA A 133 10.34 -8.22 8.21
N GLY A 134 11.35 -7.36 8.03
CA GLY A 134 11.27 -5.94 8.36
C GLY A 134 10.16 -5.22 7.60
N TYR A 135 10.00 -5.50 6.31
CA TYR A 135 8.91 -4.92 5.51
C TYR A 135 7.52 -5.29 6.06
N ARG A 136 7.30 -6.56 6.41
CA ARG A 136 6.04 -7.01 7.05
C ARG A 136 5.84 -6.36 8.42
N ASN A 137 6.89 -6.26 9.22
CA ASN A 137 6.84 -5.62 10.54
C ASN A 137 6.53 -4.12 10.41
N LEU A 138 7.11 -3.43 9.42
CA LEU A 138 6.84 -2.02 9.15
C LEU A 138 5.39 -1.80 8.73
N ILE A 139 4.84 -2.65 7.83
CA ILE A 139 3.41 -2.63 7.48
C ILE A 139 2.56 -2.79 8.74
N ARG A 140 2.92 -3.73 9.62
CA ARG A 140 2.17 -3.95 10.87
C ARG A 140 2.22 -2.75 11.79
N LEU A 141 3.40 -2.15 12.00
CA LEU A 141 3.58 -0.93 12.79
C LEU A 141 2.71 0.22 12.29
N VAL A 142 2.75 0.49 10.98
CA VAL A 142 1.96 1.56 10.35
C VAL A 142 0.46 1.26 10.45
N THR A 143 0.05 0.01 10.25
CA THR A 143 -1.36 -0.41 10.38
C THR A 143 -1.88 -0.19 11.80
N ASP A 144 -1.16 -0.67 12.81
CA ASP A 144 -1.59 -0.53 14.21
C ASP A 144 -1.53 0.94 14.66
N ALA A 145 -0.60 1.74 14.11
CA ALA A 145 -0.58 3.18 14.34
C ALA A 145 -1.88 3.87 13.89
N HIS A 146 -2.42 3.47 12.73
CA HIS A 146 -3.69 4.00 12.22
C HIS A 146 -4.91 3.46 12.98
N LEU A 147 -4.94 2.17 13.26
CA LEU A 147 -6.10 1.52 13.87
C LEU A 147 -6.24 1.83 15.38
N GLU A 148 -5.12 1.82 16.09
CA GLU A 148 -5.11 1.94 17.55
C GLU A 148 -4.56 3.28 18.04
N GLY A 149 -3.46 3.74 17.41
CA GLY A 149 -2.65 4.86 17.90
C GLY A 149 -3.04 6.24 17.36
N PHE A 150 -4.06 6.36 16.51
CA PHE A 150 -4.42 7.62 15.88
C PHE A 150 -4.90 8.66 16.89
N TYR A 151 -4.09 9.72 17.04
CA TYR A 151 -4.43 10.92 17.78
C TYR A 151 -3.67 12.10 17.16
N TYR A 152 -4.36 12.89 16.34
CA TYR A 152 -3.84 13.86 15.35
C TYR A 152 -2.95 13.26 14.27
N LYS A 153 -2.11 12.29 14.60
CA LYS A 153 -1.24 11.52 13.70
C LYS A 153 -1.33 10.02 14.05
N PRO A 154 -1.05 9.11 13.11
CA PRO A 154 -0.96 7.68 13.38
C PRO A 154 0.31 7.38 14.18
N ARG A 155 0.18 7.04 15.47
CA ARG A 155 1.32 6.88 16.39
C ARG A 155 1.54 5.42 16.74
N ILE A 156 2.79 5.00 16.68
CA ILE A 156 3.26 3.81 17.40
C ILE A 156 3.71 4.21 18.80
N ASP A 157 4.11 3.24 19.61
CA ASP A 157 4.84 3.46 20.88
C ASP A 157 6.03 2.50 20.98
N LYS A 158 6.85 2.69 22.01
CA LYS A 158 8.04 1.88 22.25
C LYS A 158 7.71 0.40 22.47
N GLU A 159 6.56 0.09 23.09
CA GLU A 159 6.10 -1.30 23.27
C GLU A 159 5.80 -1.98 21.94
N LEU A 160 5.06 -1.32 21.06
CA LEU A 160 4.72 -1.86 19.75
C LEU A 160 5.98 -2.01 18.88
N LEU A 161 6.88 -1.02 18.91
CA LEU A 161 8.16 -1.08 18.19
C LEU A 161 9.00 -2.27 18.66
N ALA A 162 9.13 -2.48 19.96
CA ALA A 162 9.91 -3.60 20.51
C ALA A 162 9.38 -4.97 20.05
N ARG A 163 8.06 -5.13 19.91
CA ARG A 163 7.44 -6.37 19.40
C ARG A 163 7.70 -6.61 17.91
N HIS A 164 7.95 -5.57 17.14
CA HIS A 164 8.09 -5.61 15.68
C HIS A 164 9.43 -5.07 15.17
N ALA A 165 10.46 -5.02 16.00
CA ALA A 165 11.78 -4.47 15.66
C ALA A 165 12.59 -5.34 14.69
N GLN A 166 12.29 -6.64 14.59
CA GLN A 166 13.04 -7.57 13.76
C GLN A 166 13.04 -7.16 12.27
N GLY A 167 14.23 -7.12 11.67
CA GLY A 167 14.39 -6.79 10.25
C GLY A 167 14.27 -5.30 9.95
N LEU A 168 14.24 -4.43 10.97
CA LEU A 168 14.23 -2.98 10.81
C LEU A 168 15.60 -2.38 11.10
N ILE A 169 15.91 -1.30 10.38
CA ILE A 169 16.98 -0.35 10.69
C ILE A 169 16.29 0.95 11.06
N ALA A 170 16.75 1.62 12.14
CA ALA A 170 16.23 2.90 12.55
C ALA A 170 17.30 4.00 12.49
N LEU A 171 16.87 5.20 12.10
CA LEU A 171 17.65 6.42 12.20
C LEU A 171 17.02 7.30 13.29
N SER A 172 17.86 8.01 14.07
CA SER A 172 17.37 8.80 15.20
C SER A 172 16.49 10.00 14.83
N GLY A 173 16.39 10.31 13.53
CA GLY A 173 15.46 11.26 12.94
C GLY A 173 15.89 12.72 12.97
N CYS A 174 14.96 13.61 12.67
CA CYS A 174 15.13 15.05 12.54
C CYS A 174 14.95 15.80 13.90
N LEU A 175 14.89 17.13 13.87
CA LEU A 175 14.66 17.94 15.08
C LEU A 175 13.35 17.64 15.83
N ALA A 176 12.35 17.07 15.14
CA ALA A 176 11.07 16.64 15.73
C ALA A 176 11.14 15.26 16.40
N SER A 177 12.32 14.63 16.45
CA SER A 177 12.54 13.31 17.04
C SER A 177 12.88 13.38 18.53
N GLU A 178 12.64 12.27 19.28
CA GLU A 178 12.75 12.24 20.73
C GLU A 178 14.16 12.62 21.23
N VAL A 179 15.21 12.05 20.64
CA VAL A 179 16.59 12.31 21.06
C VAL A 179 17.02 13.76 20.79
N PRO A 180 16.83 14.33 19.58
CA PRO A 180 17.10 15.74 19.31
C PRO A 180 16.31 16.71 20.22
N ASP A 181 15.02 16.45 20.45
CA ASP A 181 14.18 17.28 21.31
C ASP A 181 14.71 17.34 22.76
N LEU A 182 15.09 16.16 23.31
CA LEU A 182 15.68 16.07 24.65
C LEU A 182 17.02 16.83 24.74
N ILE A 183 17.87 16.74 23.70
CA ILE A 183 19.13 17.50 23.62
C ILE A 183 18.86 19.01 23.61
N LEU A 184 17.86 19.45 22.84
CA LEU A 184 17.51 20.88 22.75
C LEU A 184 16.97 21.45 24.06
N ARG A 185 16.20 20.64 24.80
CA ARG A 185 15.69 20.97 26.15
C ARG A 185 16.75 20.90 27.20
N GLY A 186 17.93 20.34 26.93
CA GLY A 186 19.03 20.19 27.90
C GLY A 186 18.91 18.98 28.83
N ASP A 187 18.00 18.03 28.49
CA ASP A 187 17.87 16.75 29.22
C ASP A 187 18.77 15.66 28.61
N GLU A 188 20.08 15.87 28.77
CA GLU A 188 21.08 14.94 28.26
C GLU A 188 20.96 13.52 28.83
N ARG A 189 20.58 13.41 30.11
CA ARG A 189 20.42 12.12 30.77
C ARG A 189 19.34 11.30 30.09
N GLN A 190 18.16 11.87 29.90
CA GLN A 190 17.05 11.20 29.24
C GLN A 190 17.36 10.90 27.75
N ALA A 191 18.05 11.82 27.06
CA ALA A 191 18.48 11.59 25.68
C ALA A 191 19.39 10.35 25.57
N ARG A 192 20.34 10.19 26.49
CA ARG A 192 21.23 9.02 26.55
C ARG A 192 20.49 7.73 26.89
N GLU A 193 19.57 7.77 27.85
CA GLU A 193 18.70 6.64 28.20
C GLU A 193 17.85 6.23 27.00
N THR A 194 17.35 7.17 26.23
CA THR A 194 16.58 6.93 25.01
C THR A 194 17.44 6.29 23.91
N ILE A 195 18.67 6.78 23.67
CA ILE A 195 19.61 6.15 22.72
C ILE A 195 19.89 4.70 23.13
N ASP A 196 20.15 4.46 24.42
CA ASP A 196 20.43 3.11 24.91
C ASP A 196 19.24 2.18 24.73
N TRP A 197 18.02 2.67 24.98
CA TRP A 197 16.80 1.93 24.75
C TRP A 197 16.64 1.49 23.28
N PHE A 198 16.84 2.43 22.32
CA PHE A 198 16.77 2.09 20.89
C PHE A 198 17.87 1.10 20.51
N LYS A 199 19.10 1.31 20.99
CA LYS A 199 20.22 0.39 20.77
C LYS A 199 19.93 -1.02 21.28
N GLN A 200 19.35 -1.16 22.48
CA GLN A 200 19.00 -2.48 23.04
C GLN A 200 17.85 -3.12 22.28
N THR A 201 16.88 -2.36 21.83
CA THR A 201 15.69 -2.87 21.15
C THR A 201 15.98 -3.33 19.72
N LEU A 202 16.80 -2.58 18.98
CA LEU A 202 17.07 -2.81 17.54
C LEU A 202 18.39 -3.54 17.29
N GLY A 203 19.32 -3.47 18.24
CA GLY A 203 20.72 -3.86 18.06
C GLY A 203 21.58 -2.67 17.59
N ALA A 204 22.81 -2.60 18.08
CA ALA A 204 23.73 -1.49 17.78
C ALA A 204 24.03 -1.35 16.28
N GLU A 205 23.98 -2.43 15.55
CA GLU A 205 24.20 -2.48 14.09
C GLU A 205 22.98 -2.01 13.28
N ASN A 206 21.79 -1.87 13.90
CA ASN A 206 20.56 -1.48 13.26
C ASN A 206 20.02 -0.12 13.73
N TYR A 207 20.73 0.55 14.62
CA TYR A 207 20.35 1.89 15.08
C TYR A 207 21.47 2.89 14.77
N PHE A 208 21.14 3.92 13.99
CA PHE A 208 22.08 4.94 13.55
C PHE A 208 21.67 6.31 14.10
N LEU A 209 22.66 7.09 14.56
CA LEU A 209 22.42 8.48 14.91
C LEU A 209 22.43 9.33 13.65
N GLU A 210 21.32 9.98 13.38
CA GLU A 210 21.11 10.77 12.17
C GLU A 210 21.63 12.20 12.37
N LEU A 211 22.41 12.67 11.41
CA LEU A 211 22.96 14.01 11.36
C LEU A 211 22.37 14.77 10.18
N GLN A 212 21.80 15.94 10.44
CA GLN A 212 21.26 16.85 9.41
C GLN A 212 22.00 18.19 9.44
N ASN A 213 22.17 18.83 8.29
CA ASN A 213 22.79 20.14 8.18
C ASN A 213 22.12 21.02 7.11
N HIS A 214 21.06 21.71 7.51
CA HIS A 214 20.36 22.69 6.68
C HIS A 214 20.78 24.14 6.99
N GLY A 215 21.81 24.33 7.81
CA GLY A 215 22.22 25.65 8.31
C GLY A 215 21.38 26.13 9.51
N ILE A 216 20.63 25.23 10.15
CA ILE A 216 19.80 25.53 11.32
C ILE A 216 20.65 25.41 12.59
N PRO A 217 20.71 26.44 13.45
CA PRO A 217 21.56 26.42 14.66
C PRO A 217 21.26 25.26 15.61
N GLU A 218 19.99 24.87 15.71
CA GLU A 218 19.51 23.74 16.53
C GLU A 218 20.11 22.41 16.05
N GLN A 219 20.20 22.20 14.72
CA GLN A 219 20.85 21.01 14.16
C GLN A 219 22.34 20.98 14.52
N ALA A 220 23.03 22.11 14.44
CA ALA A 220 24.42 22.19 14.84
C ALA A 220 24.62 21.88 16.36
N LYS A 221 23.67 22.28 17.23
CA LYS A 221 23.68 21.92 18.66
C LYS A 221 23.49 20.42 18.85
N VAL A 222 22.53 19.81 18.15
CA VAL A 222 22.24 18.36 18.20
C VAL A 222 23.43 17.57 17.70
N ASN A 223 24.00 17.92 16.53
CA ASN A 223 25.15 17.22 15.94
C ASN A 223 26.36 17.23 16.87
N ARG A 224 26.64 18.36 17.55
CA ARG A 224 27.73 18.44 18.54
C ARG A 224 27.60 17.47 19.71
N ALA A 225 26.34 17.10 20.08
CA ALA A 225 26.12 16.10 21.11
C ALA A 225 26.16 14.68 20.52
N LEU A 226 25.53 14.44 19.36
CA LEU A 226 25.39 13.10 18.80
C LEU A 226 26.72 12.51 18.30
N ILE A 227 27.64 13.32 17.72
CA ILE A 227 28.90 12.84 17.18
C ILE A 227 29.77 12.15 18.26
N PRO A 228 30.07 12.76 19.41
CA PRO A 228 30.82 12.07 20.47
C PRO A 228 30.02 10.92 21.10
N TRP A 229 28.70 11.06 21.26
CA TRP A 229 27.87 9.99 21.81
C TRP A 229 27.81 8.75 20.91
N ALA A 230 27.86 8.92 19.58
CA ALA A 230 27.96 7.78 18.67
C ALA A 230 29.15 6.88 19.03
N LYS A 231 30.32 7.48 19.29
CA LYS A 231 31.53 6.74 19.71
C LYS A 231 31.36 6.10 21.10
N GLU A 232 30.80 6.82 22.04
CA GLU A 232 30.55 6.29 23.40
C GLU A 232 29.62 5.08 23.40
N PHE A 233 28.51 5.16 22.65
CA PHE A 233 27.54 4.08 22.56
C PHE A 233 27.94 2.96 21.61
N GLY A 234 29.05 3.12 20.85
CA GLY A 234 29.46 2.17 19.80
C GLY A 234 28.45 2.12 18.64
N LEU A 235 27.81 3.26 18.33
CA LEU A 235 26.87 3.44 17.24
C LEU A 235 27.53 4.14 16.06
N LYS A 236 26.96 3.96 14.87
CA LYS A 236 27.34 4.70 13.67
C LYS A 236 26.44 5.90 13.46
N THR A 237 26.98 6.92 12.78
CA THR A 237 26.20 8.07 12.30
C THR A 237 25.86 7.92 10.83
N VAL A 238 24.74 8.51 10.38
CA VAL A 238 24.39 8.70 8.97
C VAL A 238 24.05 10.15 8.70
N ALA A 239 24.45 10.66 7.53
CA ALA A 239 24.09 11.99 7.06
C ALA A 239 22.81 11.90 6.21
N THR A 240 21.82 12.77 6.47
CA THR A 240 20.62 12.85 5.66
C THR A 240 20.28 14.31 5.30
N ASN A 241 19.40 14.49 4.32
CA ASN A 241 18.93 15.81 3.91
C ASN A 241 17.41 16.00 4.09
N ASP A 242 16.70 15.00 4.61
CA ASP A 242 15.26 15.15 4.87
C ASP A 242 14.51 15.72 3.65
N VAL A 243 14.67 15.02 2.51
CA VAL A 243 14.27 15.53 1.20
C VAL A 243 12.76 15.61 1.08
N HIS A 244 12.24 16.77 0.65
CA HIS A 244 10.81 17.01 0.47
C HIS A 244 10.45 17.41 -0.97
N TYR A 245 11.42 17.75 -1.81
CA TYR A 245 11.24 18.06 -3.22
C TYR A 245 12.49 17.73 -4.03
N VAL A 246 12.33 17.60 -5.35
CA VAL A 246 13.39 17.05 -6.22
C VAL A 246 14.43 18.10 -6.57
N GLU A 247 14.03 19.19 -7.21
CA GLU A 247 14.93 20.22 -7.68
C GLU A 247 15.00 21.38 -6.69
N ARG A 248 16.18 22.01 -6.60
CA ARG A 248 16.34 23.18 -5.69
C ARG A 248 15.30 24.29 -5.93
N GLY A 249 14.86 24.47 -7.17
CA GLY A 249 13.87 25.49 -7.53
C GLY A 249 12.43 25.18 -7.06
N ASP A 250 12.13 23.94 -6.67
CA ASP A 250 10.79 23.50 -6.30
C ASP A 250 10.37 23.98 -4.88
N TRP A 251 11.27 24.62 -4.16
CA TRP A 251 11.02 25.10 -2.80
C TRP A 251 9.81 26.03 -2.68
N GLU A 252 9.52 26.84 -3.72
CA GLU A 252 8.37 27.74 -3.71
C GLU A 252 7.05 26.97 -3.76
N ALA A 253 6.98 25.93 -4.57
CA ALA A 253 5.82 25.05 -4.64
C ALA A 253 5.65 24.27 -3.32
N HIS A 254 6.75 23.78 -2.77
CA HIS A 254 6.77 23.11 -1.46
C HIS A 254 6.30 24.05 -0.34
N GLU A 255 6.77 25.31 -0.28
CA GLU A 255 6.32 26.29 0.71
C GLU A 255 4.80 26.52 0.62
N CYS A 256 4.25 26.63 -0.60
CA CYS A 256 2.80 26.73 -0.80
C CYS A 256 2.05 25.51 -0.26
N LEU A 257 2.56 24.31 -0.53
CA LEU A 257 1.99 23.06 -0.05
C LEU A 257 1.95 22.99 1.48
N VAL A 258 3.07 23.33 2.14
CA VAL A 258 3.17 23.38 3.61
C VAL A 258 2.21 24.43 4.20
N CYS A 259 2.07 25.60 3.54
CA CYS A 259 1.10 26.60 3.95
C CYS A 259 -0.34 26.11 3.88
N LEU A 260 -0.70 25.32 2.83
CA LEU A 260 -2.01 24.67 2.73
C LEU A 260 -2.23 23.69 3.89
N GLY A 261 -1.24 22.82 4.17
CA GLY A 261 -1.31 21.87 5.27
C GLY A 261 -1.47 22.52 6.64
N ARG A 262 -0.81 23.65 6.87
CA ARG A 262 -0.86 24.42 8.13
C ARG A 262 -2.01 25.42 8.19
N GLN A 263 -2.80 25.57 7.13
CA GLN A 263 -3.87 26.57 7.01
C GLN A 263 -3.35 28.00 7.25
N THR A 264 -2.17 28.32 6.72
CA THR A 264 -1.49 29.62 6.87
C THR A 264 -1.25 30.25 5.50
N VAL A 265 -0.83 31.50 5.51
CA VAL A 265 -0.38 32.20 4.28
C VAL A 265 1.13 32.21 4.22
N ARG A 266 1.66 32.27 3.00
CA ARG A 266 3.09 32.43 2.75
C ARG A 266 3.56 33.78 3.27
N ASP A 267 4.37 33.79 4.32
CA ASP A 267 4.92 34.99 4.95
C ASP A 267 6.44 34.84 5.18
N PRO A 268 7.28 35.44 4.34
CA PRO A 268 8.73 35.34 4.47
C PRO A 268 9.27 35.76 5.84
N ALA A 269 8.56 36.67 6.55
CA ALA A 269 8.99 37.14 7.87
C ALA A 269 8.75 36.11 8.99
N LYS A 270 7.93 35.10 8.75
CA LYS A 270 7.58 34.04 9.72
C LYS A 270 8.21 32.69 9.41
N ARG A 271 9.15 32.65 8.47
CA ARG A 271 9.87 31.41 8.16
C ARG A 271 10.76 31.00 9.32
N VAL A 272 10.56 29.77 9.80
CA VAL A 272 11.35 29.19 10.89
C VAL A 272 12.63 28.54 10.36
N TYR A 273 12.71 28.23 9.06
CA TYR A 273 13.83 27.57 8.40
C TYR A 273 14.03 28.08 6.97
N LEU A 274 15.19 27.80 6.38
CA LEU A 274 15.48 28.10 4.99
C LEU A 274 14.83 27.04 4.10
N PRO A 275 13.73 27.35 3.40
CA PRO A 275 12.96 26.34 2.64
C PRO A 275 13.75 25.73 1.49
N GLU A 276 14.77 26.40 0.97
CA GLU A 276 15.60 25.99 -0.18
C GLU A 276 16.57 24.85 0.11
N GLN A 277 16.49 24.20 1.28
CA GLN A 277 17.51 23.23 1.71
C GLN A 277 17.09 21.77 1.54
N PHE A 278 15.79 21.49 1.36
CA PHE A 278 15.23 20.14 1.44
C PHE A 278 15.09 19.42 0.07
N TYR A 279 15.93 19.79 -0.91
CA TYR A 279 15.94 19.16 -2.23
C TYR A 279 16.85 17.92 -2.27
N LEU A 280 16.71 17.14 -3.36
CA LEU A 280 17.57 15.98 -3.63
C LEU A 280 18.99 16.43 -3.98
N ARG A 281 19.85 16.64 -2.95
CA ARG A 281 21.24 17.07 -3.11
C ARG A 281 22.10 16.02 -3.77
N SER A 282 23.11 16.44 -4.54
CA SER A 282 24.13 15.52 -5.04
C SER A 282 25.00 14.95 -3.92
N ALA A 283 25.75 13.89 -4.21
CA ALA A 283 26.70 13.30 -3.26
C ALA A 283 27.80 14.29 -2.85
N GLU A 284 28.28 15.10 -3.79
CA GLU A 284 29.30 16.12 -3.55
C GLU A 284 28.79 17.23 -2.63
N GLU A 285 27.54 17.66 -2.81
CA GLU A 285 26.89 18.65 -1.93
C GLU A 285 26.74 18.11 -0.50
N MET A 286 26.40 16.82 -0.36
CA MET A 286 26.32 16.16 0.96
C MET A 286 27.70 16.01 1.57
N GLN A 287 28.71 15.56 0.84
CA GLN A 287 30.10 15.47 1.29
C GLN A 287 30.63 16.84 1.78
N ALA A 288 30.33 17.91 1.03
CA ALA A 288 30.77 19.26 1.39
C ALA A 288 30.13 19.77 2.71
N ARG A 289 28.93 19.27 3.07
CA ARG A 289 28.24 19.65 4.31
C ARG A 289 28.68 18.87 5.54
N PHE A 290 29.26 17.70 5.36
CA PHE A 290 29.68 16.79 6.44
C PHE A 290 31.17 16.50 6.43
N THR A 291 32.00 17.49 6.04
CA THR A 291 33.45 17.37 5.99
C THR A 291 34.10 16.99 7.34
N GLU A 292 33.45 17.35 8.46
CA GLU A 292 33.91 17.01 9.81
C GLU A 292 33.63 15.55 10.19
N VAL A 293 32.64 14.90 9.51
CA VAL A 293 32.17 13.54 9.79
C VAL A 293 31.91 12.79 8.49
N PRO A 294 32.96 12.61 7.63
CA PRO A 294 32.76 12.02 6.31
C PRO A 294 32.28 10.55 6.36
N GLU A 295 32.50 9.86 7.48
CA GLU A 295 31.97 8.53 7.71
C GLU A 295 30.43 8.52 7.74
N ALA A 296 29.78 9.59 8.20
CA ALA A 296 28.31 9.66 8.22
C ALA A 296 27.72 9.62 6.79
N VAL A 297 28.43 10.18 5.81
CA VAL A 297 28.05 10.11 4.41
C VAL A 297 28.28 8.67 3.88
N ARG A 298 29.44 8.07 4.13
CA ARG A 298 29.77 6.71 3.66
C ARG A 298 28.88 5.63 4.28
N ASN A 299 28.49 5.78 5.53
CA ASN A 299 27.62 4.82 6.23
C ASN A 299 26.24 4.70 5.60
N THR A 300 25.79 5.68 4.79
CA THR A 300 24.53 5.57 4.03
C THR A 300 24.58 4.46 3.00
N LEU A 301 25.74 4.19 2.40
CA LEU A 301 25.94 3.06 1.50
C LEU A 301 25.82 1.71 2.23
N GLU A 302 26.41 1.61 3.43
CA GLU A 302 26.30 0.40 4.26
C GLU A 302 24.83 0.08 4.58
N VAL A 303 24.06 1.08 4.99
CA VAL A 303 22.63 0.90 5.23
C VAL A 303 21.91 0.46 3.96
N ALA A 304 22.21 1.11 2.84
CA ALA A 304 21.61 0.76 1.55
C ALA A 304 21.96 -0.65 1.10
N GLU A 305 23.20 -1.10 1.31
CA GLU A 305 23.62 -2.46 0.99
C GLU A 305 22.87 -3.52 1.78
N ARG A 306 22.51 -3.22 3.03
CA ARG A 306 21.80 -4.14 3.93
C ARG A 306 20.30 -4.23 3.69
N CYS A 307 19.70 -3.27 2.99
CA CYS A 307 18.27 -3.24 2.71
C CYS A 307 17.94 -4.05 1.46
N HIS A 308 17.17 -5.14 1.60
CA HIS A 308 16.77 -6.02 0.50
C HIS A 308 15.28 -6.40 0.64
N VAL A 309 14.41 -5.63 0.01
CA VAL A 309 12.98 -5.94 -0.07
C VAL A 309 12.58 -6.13 -1.52
N GLU A 310 11.94 -7.24 -1.83
CA GLU A 310 11.38 -7.51 -3.15
C GLU A 310 9.86 -7.58 -3.06
N ILE A 311 9.18 -6.81 -3.91
CA ILE A 311 7.74 -6.89 -4.10
C ILE A 311 7.47 -7.76 -5.31
N GLN A 312 6.78 -8.87 -5.10
CA GLN A 312 6.47 -9.82 -6.16
C GLN A 312 5.14 -9.44 -6.84
N PHE A 313 5.12 -9.50 -8.17
CA PHE A 313 3.94 -9.26 -9.01
C PHE A 313 3.71 -10.44 -9.95
N GLY A 314 2.45 -10.62 -10.36
CA GLY A 314 2.08 -11.62 -11.37
C GLY A 314 1.61 -12.96 -10.79
N LYS A 315 1.50 -13.98 -11.65
CA LYS A 315 0.96 -15.27 -11.26
C LYS A 315 1.77 -15.93 -10.16
N GLY A 316 1.09 -16.27 -9.05
CA GLY A 316 1.69 -16.86 -7.84
C GLY A 316 1.99 -15.85 -6.73
N ALA A 317 1.86 -14.56 -7.00
CA ALA A 317 1.93 -13.50 -6.00
C ALA A 317 0.54 -12.97 -5.59
N GLU A 318 -0.51 -13.48 -6.24
CA GLU A 318 -1.87 -13.10 -5.89
C GLU A 318 -2.28 -13.76 -4.57
N HIS A 319 -2.62 -12.95 -3.59
CA HIS A 319 -3.11 -13.40 -2.28
C HIS A 319 -4.63 -13.24 -2.19
N TYR A 320 -5.35 -13.94 -3.09
CA TYR A 320 -6.81 -13.96 -3.01
C TYR A 320 -7.26 -14.68 -1.73
N PRO A 321 -8.26 -14.15 -1.04
CA PRO A 321 -8.82 -14.84 0.12
C PRO A 321 -9.39 -16.19 -0.31
N VAL A 322 -9.14 -17.21 0.53
CA VAL A 322 -9.61 -18.57 0.28
C VAL A 322 -10.88 -18.80 1.09
N PHE A 323 -12.00 -19.01 0.40
CA PHE A 323 -13.26 -19.35 1.06
C PHE A 323 -13.15 -20.68 1.81
N GLN A 324 -13.60 -20.69 3.06
CA GLN A 324 -13.67 -21.89 3.89
C GLN A 324 -15.12 -22.41 3.91
N PRO A 325 -15.44 -23.48 3.15
CA PRO A 325 -16.77 -24.06 3.19
C PRO A 325 -17.01 -24.76 4.54
N PRO A 326 -18.26 -25.11 4.89
CA PRO A 326 -18.53 -25.97 6.03
C PRO A 326 -17.74 -27.27 5.97
N GLU A 327 -17.32 -27.82 7.13
CA GLU A 327 -16.35 -28.91 7.27
C GLU A 327 -16.58 -30.16 6.40
N THR A 328 -17.83 -30.41 6.02
CA THR A 328 -18.21 -31.60 5.20
C THR A 328 -18.07 -31.37 3.70
N TRP A 329 -17.71 -30.16 3.24
CA TRP A 329 -17.73 -29.77 1.85
C TRP A 329 -16.37 -29.34 1.32
N THR A 330 -16.07 -29.72 0.06
CA THR A 330 -15.05 -29.04 -0.72
C THR A 330 -15.61 -27.72 -1.26
N ARG A 331 -14.76 -26.79 -1.67
CA ARG A 331 -15.22 -25.52 -2.28
C ARG A 331 -16.04 -25.75 -3.56
N GLU A 332 -15.61 -26.71 -4.39
CA GLU A 332 -16.29 -27.14 -5.61
C GLU A 332 -17.69 -27.74 -5.30
N GLY A 333 -17.74 -28.61 -4.30
CA GLY A 333 -18.99 -29.23 -3.84
C GLY A 333 -19.95 -28.22 -3.23
N TRP A 334 -19.42 -27.29 -2.43
CA TRP A 334 -20.21 -26.21 -1.82
C TRP A 334 -20.80 -25.26 -2.87
N LEU A 335 -20.01 -24.86 -3.88
CA LEU A 335 -20.51 -24.06 -5.00
C LEU A 335 -21.67 -24.78 -5.71
N ARG A 336 -21.52 -26.05 -6.03
CA ARG A 336 -22.58 -26.85 -6.66
C ARG A 336 -23.82 -26.98 -5.80
N LYS A 337 -23.65 -27.15 -4.49
CA LYS A 337 -24.77 -27.19 -3.53
C LYS A 337 -25.55 -25.87 -3.55
N LEU A 338 -24.87 -24.73 -3.53
CA LEU A 338 -25.51 -23.42 -3.64
C LEU A 338 -26.20 -23.20 -4.99
N LEU A 339 -25.65 -23.75 -6.05
CA LEU A 339 -26.29 -23.72 -7.38
C LEU A 339 -27.57 -24.57 -7.40
N CYS A 340 -27.59 -25.73 -6.75
CA CYS A 340 -28.81 -26.54 -6.60
C CYS A 340 -29.90 -25.75 -5.82
N GLU A 341 -29.55 -25.01 -4.80
CA GLU A 341 -30.48 -24.13 -4.08
C GLU A 341 -31.01 -23.01 -4.98
N GLY A 342 -30.13 -22.36 -5.74
CA GLY A 342 -30.52 -21.35 -6.73
C GLY A 342 -31.38 -21.88 -7.86
N LEU A 343 -31.15 -23.12 -8.33
CA LEU A 343 -32.00 -23.79 -9.31
C LEU A 343 -33.42 -24.01 -8.75
N LEU A 344 -33.53 -24.40 -7.49
CA LEU A 344 -34.85 -24.56 -6.84
C LEU A 344 -35.54 -23.21 -6.69
N GLU A 345 -34.85 -22.22 -6.18
CA GLU A 345 -35.41 -20.89 -5.88
C GLU A 345 -35.85 -20.18 -7.17
N ARG A 346 -35.02 -20.16 -8.19
CA ARG A 346 -35.25 -19.38 -9.42
C ARG A 346 -36.14 -20.11 -10.43
N TYR A 347 -35.94 -21.42 -10.59
CA TYR A 347 -36.55 -22.21 -11.68
C TYR A 347 -37.48 -23.31 -11.19
N GLY A 348 -37.61 -23.53 -9.88
CA GLY A 348 -38.39 -24.62 -9.31
C GLY A 348 -37.79 -26.01 -9.62
N ILE A 349 -36.50 -26.09 -9.97
CA ILE A 349 -35.79 -27.33 -10.30
C ILE A 349 -35.21 -27.91 -9.01
N VAL A 350 -35.65 -29.12 -8.65
CA VAL A 350 -35.06 -29.89 -7.57
C VAL A 350 -33.85 -30.65 -8.13
N ALA A 351 -32.67 -30.33 -7.59
CA ALA A 351 -31.43 -30.97 -8.00
C ALA A 351 -30.55 -31.28 -6.79
N ARG A 352 -29.67 -32.27 -6.93
CA ARG A 352 -28.66 -32.61 -5.92
C ARG A 352 -27.27 -32.73 -6.53
N VAL A 353 -26.27 -32.61 -5.67
CA VAL A 353 -24.87 -32.84 -6.06
C VAL A 353 -24.56 -34.34 -5.97
N GLU A 354 -24.03 -34.91 -7.04
CA GLU A 354 -23.58 -36.31 -7.11
C GLU A 354 -22.15 -36.33 -7.67
N GLY A 355 -21.17 -36.44 -6.75
CA GLY A 355 -19.77 -36.29 -7.13
C GLY A 355 -19.47 -34.87 -7.64
N ARG A 356 -19.15 -34.74 -8.92
CA ARG A 356 -18.92 -33.44 -9.59
C ARG A 356 -20.08 -32.99 -10.48
N GLN A 357 -21.20 -33.70 -10.48
CA GLN A 357 -22.35 -33.39 -11.33
C GLN A 357 -23.52 -32.84 -10.51
N ILE A 358 -24.34 -32.04 -11.19
CA ILE A 358 -25.64 -31.61 -10.69
C ILE A 358 -26.71 -32.49 -11.39
N VAL A 359 -27.41 -33.28 -10.58
CA VAL A 359 -28.44 -34.22 -11.06
C VAL A 359 -29.81 -33.68 -10.73
N VAL A 360 -30.66 -33.51 -11.78
CA VAL A 360 -32.04 -33.04 -11.63
C VAL A 360 -32.93 -34.21 -11.20
N GLU A 361 -33.71 -34.03 -10.16
CA GLU A 361 -34.64 -35.01 -9.63
C GLU A 361 -36.08 -34.70 -9.98
N ALA A 362 -36.46 -33.40 -9.98
CA ALA A 362 -37.81 -32.98 -10.29
C ALA A 362 -37.86 -31.51 -10.79
N VAL A 363 -38.95 -31.17 -11.47
CA VAL A 363 -39.32 -29.80 -11.82
C VAL A 363 -40.67 -29.51 -11.15
N ARG A 364 -40.71 -28.61 -10.18
CA ARG A 364 -41.92 -28.27 -9.43
C ARG A 364 -42.75 -27.21 -10.16
N GLU A 365 -42.09 -26.29 -10.87
CA GLU A 365 -42.73 -25.12 -11.47
C GLU A 365 -42.24 -24.92 -12.91
N ALA A 366 -42.65 -25.80 -13.83
CA ALA A 366 -42.22 -25.79 -15.21
C ALA A 366 -42.49 -24.45 -15.94
N ARG A 367 -43.46 -23.66 -15.51
CA ARG A 367 -43.72 -22.31 -16.05
C ARG A 367 -42.56 -21.35 -15.90
N ARG A 368 -41.72 -21.51 -14.89
CA ARG A 368 -40.52 -20.68 -14.72
C ARG A 368 -39.45 -20.92 -15.78
N LEU A 369 -39.60 -22.00 -16.57
CA LEU A 369 -38.69 -22.37 -17.68
C LEU A 369 -39.20 -21.93 -19.06
N GLU A 370 -40.40 -21.33 -19.15
CA GLU A 370 -41.03 -21.00 -20.47
C GLU A 370 -40.15 -20.10 -21.34
N HIS A 371 -39.37 -19.20 -20.73
CA HIS A 371 -38.44 -18.33 -21.46
C HIS A 371 -37.25 -19.08 -22.09
N LEU A 372 -36.99 -20.31 -21.69
CA LEU A 372 -35.97 -21.22 -22.25
C LEU A 372 -36.56 -22.25 -23.23
N PHE A 373 -37.86 -22.21 -23.47
CA PHE A 373 -38.48 -23.13 -24.40
C PHE A 373 -38.07 -22.80 -25.86
N PRO A 374 -37.93 -23.81 -26.73
CA PRO A 374 -37.66 -23.55 -28.13
C PRO A 374 -38.79 -22.70 -28.71
N PRO A 375 -38.49 -21.80 -29.70
CA PRO A 375 -39.53 -21.05 -30.37
C PRO A 375 -40.57 -22.00 -30.95
N SER A 376 -41.87 -21.79 -30.60
CA SER A 376 -42.96 -22.59 -31.15
C SER A 376 -43.08 -22.37 -32.65
N PRO A 377 -43.24 -23.39 -33.45
CA PRO A 377 -43.55 -23.23 -34.87
C PRO A 377 -44.90 -22.56 -35.13
N HIS A 378 -45.74 -22.41 -34.12
CA HIS A 378 -47.00 -21.68 -34.18
C HIS A 378 -46.96 -20.50 -33.13
N PRO A 379 -46.87 -19.23 -33.58
CA PRO A 379 -46.96 -18.08 -32.70
C PRO A 379 -48.42 -17.85 -32.26
N GLY A 380 -48.87 -18.60 -31.27
CA GLY A 380 -50.19 -18.42 -30.64
C GLY A 380 -50.10 -18.79 -29.17
N PRO A 381 -51.00 -18.21 -28.32
CA PRO A 381 -51.10 -18.66 -26.94
C PRO A 381 -51.45 -20.15 -26.94
N PHE A 382 -50.89 -20.93 -26.01
CA PHE A 382 -51.19 -22.33 -25.79
C PHE A 382 -52.69 -22.57 -25.90
N PRO A 383 -53.15 -23.65 -26.56
CA PRO A 383 -54.60 -23.91 -26.70
C PRO A 383 -55.25 -23.85 -25.32
N PRO A 384 -56.42 -23.17 -25.19
CA PRO A 384 -57.13 -23.09 -23.94
C PRO A 384 -57.60 -24.52 -23.57
N GLY A 385 -56.93 -25.12 -22.61
CA GLY A 385 -57.24 -26.48 -22.10
C GLY A 385 -56.05 -27.30 -21.68
N GLU A 386 -54.83 -27.05 -22.21
CA GLU A 386 -53.63 -27.64 -21.65
C GLU A 386 -53.07 -26.75 -20.56
N GLY A 387 -53.66 -26.88 -19.40
CA GLY A 387 -53.22 -26.17 -18.19
C GLY A 387 -51.78 -26.58 -17.85
N ALA A 388 -51.03 -25.64 -17.30
CA ALA A 388 -49.63 -25.79 -16.83
C ALA A 388 -49.39 -26.94 -15.82
N SER A 389 -50.43 -27.66 -15.45
CA SER A 389 -50.40 -28.88 -14.63
C SER A 389 -49.95 -30.13 -15.40
N SER A 390 -49.82 -30.09 -16.77
CA SER A 390 -49.37 -31.21 -17.60
C SER A 390 -47.87 -31.18 -17.99
N LEU A 391 -47.14 -30.11 -17.70
CA LEU A 391 -45.73 -30.01 -17.98
C LEU A 391 -44.91 -30.81 -16.95
N THR A 392 -44.51 -32.00 -17.36
CA THR A 392 -43.69 -32.90 -16.54
C THR A 392 -42.23 -32.88 -16.98
N LEU A 393 -41.34 -33.47 -16.19
CA LEU A 393 -39.95 -33.68 -16.53
C LEU A 393 -39.75 -34.36 -17.91
N GLN A 394 -40.75 -35.11 -18.36
CA GLN A 394 -40.72 -35.84 -19.63
C GLN A 394 -41.23 -35.02 -20.83
N SER A 395 -41.75 -33.82 -20.59
CA SER A 395 -42.23 -32.95 -21.68
C SER A 395 -41.07 -32.49 -22.55
N PRO A 396 -41.11 -32.57 -23.88
CA PRO A 396 -39.99 -32.20 -24.76
C PRO A 396 -39.50 -30.77 -24.56
N ALA A 397 -40.40 -29.82 -24.32
CA ALA A 397 -40.05 -28.42 -24.05
C ALA A 397 -39.29 -28.27 -22.75
N VAL A 398 -39.70 -28.95 -21.68
CA VAL A 398 -39.02 -28.96 -20.39
C VAL A 398 -37.64 -29.61 -20.51
N GLN A 399 -37.53 -30.73 -21.21
CA GLN A 399 -36.25 -31.39 -21.48
C GLN A 399 -35.27 -30.50 -22.26
N HIS A 400 -35.76 -29.77 -23.27
CA HIS A 400 -34.95 -28.80 -24.00
C HIS A 400 -34.46 -27.66 -23.11
N ALA A 401 -35.35 -27.07 -22.32
CA ALA A 401 -35.02 -26.00 -21.39
C ALA A 401 -33.99 -26.45 -20.32
N LEU A 402 -34.18 -27.63 -19.74
CA LEU A 402 -33.25 -28.24 -18.80
C LEU A 402 -31.88 -28.45 -19.42
N LYS A 403 -31.84 -29.03 -20.63
CA LYS A 403 -30.59 -29.24 -21.35
C LYS A 403 -29.86 -27.91 -21.58
N THR A 404 -30.54 -26.90 -22.09
CA THR A 404 -29.99 -25.57 -22.36
C THR A 404 -29.42 -24.93 -21.08
N LEU A 405 -30.16 -25.01 -19.96
CA LEU A 405 -29.75 -24.46 -18.68
C LEU A 405 -28.55 -25.20 -18.08
N LEU A 406 -28.58 -26.53 -18.08
CA LEU A 406 -27.51 -27.35 -17.54
C LEU A 406 -26.22 -27.28 -18.38
N ASP A 407 -26.33 -27.31 -19.71
CA ASP A 407 -25.18 -27.12 -20.60
C ASP A 407 -24.48 -25.76 -20.33
N ARG A 408 -25.29 -24.72 -20.19
CA ARG A 408 -24.75 -23.40 -19.83
C ARG A 408 -24.11 -23.36 -18.44
N LEU A 409 -24.76 -23.95 -17.45
CA LEU A 409 -24.27 -24.04 -16.09
C LEU A 409 -22.93 -24.80 -16.03
N GLU A 410 -22.82 -25.91 -16.75
CA GLU A 410 -21.60 -26.70 -16.78
C GLU A 410 -20.45 -25.98 -17.49
N LEU A 411 -20.75 -25.22 -18.55
CA LEU A 411 -19.80 -24.34 -19.24
C LEU A 411 -19.24 -23.30 -18.29
N GLU A 412 -20.10 -22.57 -17.58
CA GLU A 412 -19.69 -21.52 -16.63
C GLU A 412 -18.89 -22.09 -15.46
N LEU A 413 -19.34 -23.21 -14.89
CA LEU A 413 -18.59 -23.91 -13.83
C LEU A 413 -17.19 -24.34 -14.32
N GLY A 414 -17.12 -24.88 -15.53
CA GLY A 414 -15.83 -25.27 -16.13
C GLY A 414 -14.86 -24.09 -16.28
N VAL A 415 -15.37 -22.90 -16.64
CA VAL A 415 -14.56 -21.67 -16.69
C VAL A 415 -14.09 -21.26 -15.31
N ILE A 416 -15.01 -21.21 -14.31
CA ILE A 416 -14.69 -20.83 -12.92
C ILE A 416 -13.64 -21.78 -12.30
N GLU A 417 -13.78 -23.08 -12.55
CA GLU A 417 -12.83 -24.08 -12.05
C GLU A 417 -11.45 -23.95 -12.73
N LYS A 418 -11.41 -23.80 -14.05
CA LYS A 418 -10.15 -23.67 -14.81
C LYS A 418 -9.37 -22.40 -14.46
N THR A 419 -10.09 -21.33 -14.18
CA THR A 419 -9.48 -20.05 -13.81
C THR A 419 -9.09 -19.96 -12.32
N GLY A 420 -9.54 -20.93 -11.50
CA GLY A 420 -9.25 -20.94 -10.06
C GLY A 420 -10.07 -19.95 -9.21
N TYR A 421 -11.13 -19.35 -9.77
CA TYR A 421 -11.93 -18.31 -9.13
C TYR A 421 -13.08 -18.83 -8.24
N ILE A 422 -13.11 -20.11 -7.88
CA ILE A 422 -14.18 -20.68 -7.03
C ILE A 422 -14.34 -19.90 -5.71
N SER A 423 -13.24 -19.64 -5.01
CA SER A 423 -13.27 -18.85 -3.76
C SER A 423 -13.82 -17.44 -3.98
N TYR A 424 -13.46 -16.79 -5.07
CA TYR A 424 -13.97 -15.46 -5.42
C TYR A 424 -15.50 -15.47 -5.57
N PHE A 425 -16.04 -16.41 -6.35
CA PHE A 425 -17.50 -16.54 -6.55
C PHE A 425 -18.23 -16.86 -5.24
N LEU A 426 -17.67 -17.70 -4.40
CA LEU A 426 -18.26 -18.03 -3.10
C LEU A 426 -18.27 -16.81 -2.16
N ILE A 427 -17.20 -16.04 -2.09
CA ILE A 427 -17.10 -14.84 -1.26
C ILE A 427 -18.07 -13.75 -1.76
N VAL A 428 -18.09 -13.48 -3.06
CA VAL A 428 -19.00 -12.49 -3.64
C VAL A 428 -20.46 -12.91 -3.46
N GLY A 429 -20.77 -14.21 -3.65
CA GLY A 429 -22.11 -14.73 -3.41
C GLY A 429 -22.55 -14.59 -1.94
N ASP A 430 -21.62 -14.72 -1.01
CA ASP A 430 -21.88 -14.53 0.42
C ASP A 430 -22.20 -13.05 0.73
N PHE A 431 -21.40 -12.11 0.20
CA PHE A 431 -21.68 -10.68 0.32
C PHE A 431 -23.05 -10.29 -0.24
N VAL A 432 -23.39 -10.79 -1.43
CA VAL A 432 -24.69 -10.49 -2.07
C VAL A 432 -25.89 -11.03 -1.25
N ARG A 433 -25.71 -12.14 -0.53
CA ARG A 433 -26.76 -12.67 0.35
C ARG A 433 -26.88 -11.90 1.65
N TRP A 434 -25.80 -11.29 2.10
CA TRP A 434 -25.79 -10.54 3.35
C TRP A 434 -26.35 -9.11 3.19
N GLY A 435 -26.17 -8.48 2.04
CA GLY A 435 -26.68 -7.15 1.69
C GLY A 435 -28.10 -7.20 1.20
#